data_ace67a917addc85bd3715b9246b61bf1
#
_entry.id   ace67a917addc85bd3715b9246b61bf1
#
_cell.length_a   1.000
_cell.length_b   1.000
_cell.length_c   1.000
_cell.angle_alpha   90.00
_cell.angle_beta   90.00
_cell.angle_gamma   90.00
#
_symmetry.space_group_name_H-M   'P 1'
#
loop_
_entity.id
_entity.type
_entity.pdbx_description
1 polymer ?
#
loop_
_entity_poly.entity_id
_entity_poly.type
_entity_poly.pdbx_seq_one_letter_code
_entity_poly.pdbx_strand_id
1 'polypeptide(L)'
;MFEENEISKNANGGTEIAKRTLQKLIDPELLSNFQIISSRPRDLQTEKIRVLFAHDLPEDPESAKFKDSNWRSKFHKFVFISNWQYQRYQLFHGLHANPQSVVLETGIYPAPETCLEKPKDKIRLVYTSTPQRGLDILVSVFEQISKDNPDIHLDVFSSFKIYGWDDADKQFEPLYNRIRNHPQMTYHGFQSHETVLEHLNKAHIFAYPSTWVETSCRALIEAMSAGLVCVHNNLGALPETSGGLNVMYHADMDDKNHHAVGFANHLLPAINMVRENKEKNMIGFNKAYVDARYNINHIADKWTVMLKDLMWRYPNVESRGIPSEMFVYRTI
;
A
#
# COMPACT_ATOMS: atom_id res chain seq x y z
N MET A 1 -14.49 2.21 -17.61
CA MET A 1 -13.65 1.01 -17.37
C MET A 1 -12.30 1.49 -16.83
N PHE A 2 -11.62 0.69 -16.05
CA PHE A 2 -10.23 0.99 -15.69
C PHE A 2 -9.35 0.90 -16.94
N GLU A 3 -8.48 1.90 -17.16
CA GLU A 3 -7.59 1.89 -18.33
C GLU A 3 -6.51 0.81 -18.21
N GLU A 4 -6.32 0.06 -19.30
CA GLU A 4 -5.31 -1.02 -19.34
C GLU A 4 -3.98 -0.57 -19.93
N ASN A 5 -3.97 0.57 -20.64
CA ASN A 5 -2.84 0.96 -21.50
C ASN A 5 -1.61 1.52 -20.77
N GLU A 6 -1.69 1.78 -19.48
CA GLU A 6 -0.60 2.41 -18.70
C GLU A 6 0.24 1.45 -17.90
N ILE A 7 -0.21 0.22 -17.74
CA ILE A 7 0.39 -0.75 -16.83
C ILE A 7 0.77 -1.99 -17.63
N SER A 8 2.02 -2.41 -17.50
CA SER A 8 2.45 -3.71 -18.05
C SER A 8 1.44 -4.79 -17.67
N LYS A 9 0.93 -5.56 -18.64
CA LYS A 9 0.02 -6.68 -18.38
C LYS A 9 0.57 -7.68 -17.35
N ASN A 10 1.88 -7.69 -17.18
CA ASN A 10 2.63 -8.57 -16.27
C ASN A 10 2.96 -7.90 -14.93
N ALA A 11 2.67 -6.60 -14.73
CA ALA A 11 2.93 -5.93 -13.46
C ALA A 11 1.92 -6.38 -12.38
N ASN A 12 2.42 -6.62 -11.18
CA ASN A 12 1.68 -7.12 -10.02
C ASN A 12 1.87 -6.24 -8.78
N GLY A 13 2.13 -4.96 -8.96
CA GLY A 13 2.19 -3.98 -7.88
C GLY A 13 0.82 -3.74 -7.20
N GLY A 14 0.83 -3.00 -6.11
CA GLY A 14 -0.38 -2.72 -5.33
C GLY A 14 -1.49 -2.04 -6.15
N THR A 15 -1.12 -1.13 -7.05
CA THR A 15 -2.04 -0.43 -7.97
C THR A 15 -2.73 -1.40 -8.91
N GLU A 16 -1.97 -2.30 -9.54
CA GLU A 16 -2.48 -3.27 -10.52
C GLU A 16 -3.40 -4.29 -9.85
N ILE A 17 -3.04 -4.74 -8.66
CA ILE A 17 -3.89 -5.67 -7.89
C ILE A 17 -5.20 -4.99 -7.51
N ALA A 18 -5.16 -3.76 -6.97
CA ALA A 18 -6.34 -2.99 -6.59
C ALA A 18 -7.29 -2.80 -7.78
N LYS A 19 -6.75 -2.35 -8.92
CA LYS A 19 -7.48 -2.16 -10.18
C LYS A 19 -8.18 -3.44 -10.63
N ARG A 20 -7.42 -4.54 -10.78
CA ARG A 20 -7.96 -5.84 -11.23
C ARG A 20 -9.04 -6.37 -10.29
N THR A 21 -8.85 -6.17 -8.99
CA THR A 21 -9.81 -6.66 -7.99
C THR A 21 -11.10 -5.85 -8.02
N LEU A 22 -11.03 -4.52 -8.07
CA LEU A 22 -12.22 -3.67 -8.19
C LEU A 22 -12.97 -3.94 -9.50
N GLN A 23 -12.25 -4.15 -10.61
CA GLN A 23 -12.86 -4.46 -11.90
C GLN A 23 -13.64 -5.79 -11.90
N LYS A 24 -13.25 -6.74 -11.06
CA LYS A 24 -13.98 -8.01 -10.87
C LYS A 24 -15.21 -7.90 -9.98
N LEU A 25 -15.19 -6.96 -9.02
CA LEU A 25 -16.23 -6.85 -7.99
C LEU A 25 -17.33 -5.83 -8.35
N ILE A 26 -17.02 -4.84 -9.17
CA ILE A 26 -17.99 -3.82 -9.58
C ILE A 26 -18.68 -4.25 -10.87
N ASP A 27 -19.98 -4.00 -10.96
CA ASP A 27 -20.80 -4.29 -12.12
C ASP A 27 -20.17 -3.75 -13.42
N PRO A 28 -19.89 -4.61 -14.41
CA PRO A 28 -19.32 -4.19 -15.69
C PRO A 28 -20.18 -3.17 -16.46
N GLU A 29 -21.52 -3.25 -16.36
CA GLU A 29 -22.44 -2.31 -17.00
C GLU A 29 -22.27 -0.92 -16.37
N LEU A 30 -22.20 -0.84 -15.04
CA LEU A 30 -21.89 0.41 -14.33
C LEU A 30 -20.53 0.95 -14.76
N LEU A 31 -19.48 0.13 -14.75
CA LEU A 31 -18.13 0.53 -15.14
C LEU A 31 -18.01 1.02 -16.59
N SER A 32 -18.88 0.55 -17.49
CA SER A 32 -18.85 0.92 -18.91
C SER A 32 -19.06 2.42 -19.14
N ASN A 33 -19.71 3.13 -18.20
CA ASN A 33 -19.97 4.57 -18.26
C ASN A 33 -18.77 5.44 -17.85
N PHE A 34 -17.71 4.83 -17.35
CA PHE A 34 -16.57 5.53 -16.74
C PHE A 34 -15.27 5.28 -17.50
N GLN A 35 -14.43 6.30 -17.48
CA GLN A 35 -12.99 6.18 -17.68
C GLN A 35 -12.33 6.36 -16.31
N ILE A 36 -11.79 5.28 -15.72
CA ILE A 36 -11.08 5.33 -14.45
C ILE A 36 -9.58 5.19 -14.74
N ILE A 37 -8.85 6.27 -14.48
CA ILE A 37 -7.44 6.43 -14.83
C ILE A 37 -6.61 6.31 -13.57
N SER A 38 -5.64 5.39 -13.57
CA SER A 38 -4.73 5.21 -12.42
C SER A 38 -3.51 6.12 -12.60
N SER A 39 -3.45 7.21 -11.83
CA SER A 39 -2.32 8.15 -11.72
C SER A 39 -1.96 8.96 -12.98
N ARG A 40 -1.82 8.36 -14.15
CA ARG A 40 -1.15 8.96 -15.32
C ARG A 40 -2.08 9.07 -16.51
N PRO A 41 -2.93 10.12 -16.58
CA PRO A 41 -3.86 10.29 -17.70
C PRO A 41 -3.10 10.61 -18.99
N ARG A 42 -3.42 9.88 -20.07
CA ARG A 42 -2.94 10.11 -21.43
C ARG A 42 -4.06 10.68 -22.29
N ASP A 43 -4.98 9.85 -22.72
CA ASP A 43 -6.09 10.24 -23.58
C ASP A 43 -7.40 10.28 -22.81
N LEU A 44 -8.07 11.44 -22.81
CA LEU A 44 -9.32 11.61 -22.09
C LEU A 44 -10.52 11.33 -23.00
N GLN A 45 -11.37 10.38 -22.60
CA GLN A 45 -12.61 10.04 -23.28
C GLN A 45 -13.72 11.02 -22.85
N THR A 46 -14.03 11.98 -23.71
CA THR A 46 -14.98 13.05 -23.38
C THR A 46 -16.41 12.56 -23.25
N GLU A 47 -16.73 11.44 -23.85
CA GLU A 47 -18.03 10.77 -23.81
C GLU A 47 -18.26 9.98 -22.50
N LYS A 48 -17.24 9.89 -21.61
CA LYS A 48 -17.33 9.16 -20.33
C LYS A 48 -17.16 10.05 -19.12
N ILE A 49 -17.72 9.59 -17.98
CA ILE A 49 -17.42 10.17 -16.68
C ILE A 49 -15.99 9.80 -16.34
N ARG A 50 -15.15 10.80 -16.10
CA ARG A 50 -13.71 10.66 -15.87
C ARG A 50 -13.38 10.71 -14.38
N VAL A 51 -12.78 9.64 -13.88
CA VAL A 51 -12.32 9.50 -12.50
C VAL A 51 -10.82 9.32 -12.52
N LEU A 52 -10.08 10.15 -11.79
CA LEU A 52 -8.64 9.96 -11.58
C LEU A 52 -8.43 9.26 -10.24
N PHE A 53 -7.87 8.05 -10.30
CA PHE A 53 -7.51 7.23 -9.14
C PHE A 53 -6.02 7.42 -8.85
N ALA A 54 -5.69 8.32 -7.92
CA ALA A 54 -4.33 8.74 -7.63
C ALA A 54 -3.62 7.72 -6.73
N HIS A 55 -2.47 7.22 -7.18
CA HIS A 55 -1.59 6.32 -6.42
C HIS A 55 -0.25 6.95 -6.10
N ASP A 56 0.20 7.91 -6.92
CA ASP A 56 1.51 8.52 -6.81
C ASP A 56 1.56 9.61 -5.73
N LEU A 57 2.77 10.03 -5.39
CA LEU A 57 3.00 11.19 -4.53
C LEU A 57 2.74 12.51 -5.29
N PRO A 58 2.37 13.60 -4.63
CA PRO A 58 2.23 14.90 -5.28
C PRO A 58 3.57 15.44 -5.80
N GLU A 59 4.69 14.99 -5.27
CA GLU A 59 6.05 15.31 -5.71
C GLU A 59 6.43 14.62 -7.03
N ASP A 60 5.71 13.59 -7.46
CA ASP A 60 5.92 12.97 -8.76
C ASP A 60 5.71 14.00 -9.90
N PRO A 61 6.62 14.11 -10.86
CA PRO A 61 6.51 15.07 -11.98
C PRO A 61 5.18 14.96 -12.76
N GLU A 62 4.62 13.76 -12.91
CA GLU A 62 3.32 13.54 -13.56
C GLU A 62 2.14 14.15 -12.77
N SER A 63 2.30 14.31 -11.46
CA SER A 63 1.32 14.94 -10.56
C SER A 63 1.32 16.46 -10.65
N ALA A 64 2.32 17.08 -11.29
CA ALA A 64 2.41 18.55 -11.39
C ALA A 64 1.18 19.20 -12.06
N LYS A 65 0.47 18.46 -12.93
CA LYS A 65 -0.76 18.90 -13.60
C LYS A 65 -1.90 19.25 -12.63
N PHE A 66 -1.87 18.71 -11.41
CA PHE A 66 -2.86 19.06 -10.39
C PHE A 66 -2.86 20.53 -9.96
N LYS A 67 -1.79 21.29 -10.23
CA LYS A 67 -1.74 22.74 -10.02
C LYS A 67 -2.68 23.51 -10.96
N ASP A 68 -2.92 22.99 -12.17
CA ASP A 68 -3.75 23.62 -13.17
C ASP A 68 -5.24 23.35 -12.95
N SER A 69 -6.02 24.38 -12.65
CA SER A 69 -7.48 24.27 -12.49
C SER A 69 -8.19 23.84 -13.77
N ASN A 70 -7.70 24.28 -14.95
CA ASN A 70 -8.27 23.89 -16.24
C ASN A 70 -8.03 22.40 -16.52
N TRP A 71 -6.89 21.87 -16.09
CA TRP A 71 -6.65 20.44 -16.17
C TRP A 71 -7.56 19.67 -15.20
N ARG A 72 -7.67 20.11 -13.94
CA ARG A 72 -8.57 19.48 -12.96
C ARG A 72 -10.03 19.49 -13.43
N SER A 73 -10.46 20.54 -14.11
CA SER A 73 -11.84 20.64 -14.63
C SER A 73 -12.21 19.58 -15.66
N LYS A 74 -11.23 18.84 -16.18
CA LYS A 74 -11.48 17.72 -17.12
C LYS A 74 -11.96 16.43 -16.40
N PHE A 75 -11.89 16.36 -15.09
CA PHE A 75 -12.27 15.19 -14.31
C PHE A 75 -13.51 15.45 -13.47
N HIS A 76 -14.33 14.43 -13.28
CA HIS A 76 -15.53 14.48 -12.46
C HIS A 76 -15.25 14.12 -11.00
N LYS A 77 -14.20 13.30 -10.77
CA LYS A 77 -13.81 12.86 -9.43
C LYS A 77 -12.30 12.57 -9.36
N PHE A 78 -11.71 12.92 -8.23
CA PHE A 78 -10.39 12.48 -7.80
C PHE A 78 -10.54 11.52 -6.62
N VAL A 79 -9.96 10.34 -6.74
CA VAL A 79 -9.94 9.32 -5.69
C VAL A 79 -8.52 9.18 -5.18
N PHE A 80 -8.30 9.45 -3.90
CA PHE A 80 -7.05 9.26 -3.19
C PHE A 80 -7.12 8.00 -2.34
N ILE A 81 -5.97 7.35 -2.09
CA ILE A 81 -5.92 6.06 -1.40
C ILE A 81 -5.66 6.16 0.11
N SER A 82 -5.39 7.36 0.62
CA SER A 82 -5.29 7.64 2.05
C SER A 82 -5.58 9.12 2.32
N ASN A 83 -5.96 9.45 3.56
CA ASN A 83 -6.10 10.84 3.99
C ASN A 83 -4.75 11.55 4.00
N TRP A 84 -3.68 10.84 4.38
CA TRP A 84 -2.31 11.36 4.33
C TRP A 84 -1.95 11.81 2.90
N GLN A 85 -2.20 10.97 1.89
CA GLN A 85 -1.96 11.33 0.49
C GLN A 85 -2.78 12.55 0.07
N TYR A 86 -4.08 12.57 0.38
CA TYR A 86 -4.96 13.69 0.04
C TYR A 86 -4.47 15.00 0.67
N GLN A 87 -4.11 15.00 1.95
CA GLN A 87 -3.54 16.17 2.64
C GLN A 87 -2.23 16.63 1.99
N ARG A 88 -1.36 15.71 1.57
CA ARG A 88 -0.13 16.05 0.83
C ARG A 88 -0.45 16.75 -0.49
N TYR A 89 -1.44 16.28 -1.25
CA TYR A 89 -1.91 16.94 -2.47
C TYR A 89 -2.50 18.33 -2.18
N GLN A 90 -3.24 18.49 -1.09
CA GLN A 90 -3.75 19.80 -0.66
C GLN A 90 -2.61 20.78 -0.38
N LEU A 91 -1.62 20.36 0.38
CA LEU A 91 -0.48 21.20 0.75
C LEU A 91 0.43 21.51 -0.44
N PHE A 92 0.71 20.52 -1.29
CA PHE A 92 1.70 20.63 -2.36
C PHE A 92 1.15 21.30 -3.64
N HIS A 93 -0.11 21.02 -3.96
CA HIS A 93 -0.78 21.53 -5.17
C HIS A 93 -1.87 22.56 -4.91
N GLY A 94 -2.09 22.95 -3.65
CA GLY A 94 -3.15 23.90 -3.29
C GLY A 94 -4.56 23.36 -3.56
N LEU A 95 -4.76 22.04 -3.44
CA LEU A 95 -6.08 21.45 -3.56
C LEU A 95 -6.88 21.77 -2.30
N HIS A 96 -7.82 22.69 -2.38
CA HIS A 96 -8.76 22.90 -1.30
C HIS A 96 -9.74 21.74 -1.20
N ALA A 97 -10.28 21.52 0.01
CA ALA A 97 -11.35 20.56 0.22
C ALA A 97 -12.53 20.90 -0.70
N ASN A 98 -12.88 19.97 -1.58
CA ASN A 98 -13.99 20.13 -2.51
C ASN A 98 -14.72 18.81 -2.73
N PRO A 99 -16.00 18.82 -3.17
CA PRO A 99 -16.78 17.60 -3.40
C PRO A 99 -16.23 16.71 -4.54
N GLN A 100 -15.32 17.24 -5.36
CA GLN A 100 -14.67 16.50 -6.44
C GLN A 100 -13.66 15.47 -5.91
N SER A 101 -13.13 15.66 -4.70
CA SER A 101 -12.15 14.77 -4.08
C SER A 101 -12.79 13.83 -3.06
N VAL A 102 -12.32 12.58 -3.02
CA VAL A 102 -12.72 11.57 -2.04
C VAL A 102 -11.53 10.68 -1.71
N VAL A 103 -11.52 10.13 -0.49
CA VAL A 103 -10.58 9.09 -0.10
C VAL A 103 -11.30 7.75 -0.11
N LEU A 104 -10.82 6.82 -0.96
CA LEU A 104 -11.22 5.42 -0.98
C LEU A 104 -9.95 4.58 -0.93
N GLU A 105 -9.78 3.86 0.13
CA GLU A 105 -8.57 3.09 0.41
C GLU A 105 -8.41 1.93 -0.60
N THR A 106 -7.19 1.40 -0.71
CA THR A 106 -6.95 0.14 -1.43
C THR A 106 -7.33 -1.04 -0.53
N GLY A 107 -8.13 -1.97 -1.06
CA GLY A 107 -8.63 -3.10 -0.28
C GLY A 107 -7.83 -4.39 -0.43
N ILE A 108 -7.97 -5.27 0.54
CA ILE A 108 -7.46 -6.64 0.54
C ILE A 108 -8.59 -7.64 0.77
N TYR A 109 -8.40 -8.90 0.40
CA TYR A 109 -9.18 -9.99 0.95
C TYR A 109 -8.64 -10.31 2.36
N PRO A 110 -9.46 -10.29 3.42
CA PRO A 110 -9.03 -10.65 4.77
C PRO A 110 -8.38 -12.03 4.83
N ALA A 111 -7.29 -12.15 5.57
CA ALA A 111 -6.66 -13.43 5.83
C ALA A 111 -7.57 -14.32 6.71
N PRO A 112 -7.52 -15.65 6.58
CA PRO A 112 -8.33 -16.54 7.40
C PRO A 112 -7.97 -16.45 8.88
N GLU A 113 -8.92 -16.70 9.79
CA GLU A 113 -8.68 -16.67 11.24
C GLU A 113 -7.61 -17.68 11.70
N THR A 114 -7.45 -18.78 10.98
CA THR A 114 -6.40 -19.79 11.24
C THR A 114 -4.98 -19.22 11.12
N CYS A 115 -4.78 -18.07 10.48
CA CYS A 115 -3.47 -17.43 10.40
C CYS A 115 -2.96 -16.90 11.75
N LEU A 116 -3.81 -16.77 12.76
CA LEU A 116 -3.41 -16.41 14.13
C LEU A 116 -2.66 -17.52 14.85
N GLU A 117 -2.77 -18.78 14.37
CA GLU A 117 -2.04 -19.94 14.88
C GLU A 117 -0.74 -20.09 14.10
N LYS A 118 0.35 -19.60 14.66
CA LYS A 118 1.68 -19.60 14.01
C LYS A 118 2.47 -20.88 14.30
N PRO A 119 3.35 -21.33 13.34
CA PRO A 119 4.32 -22.39 13.60
C PRO A 119 5.24 -22.02 14.79
N LYS A 120 5.64 -23.02 15.58
CA LYS A 120 6.44 -22.80 16.80
C LYS A 120 7.92 -23.22 16.68
N ASP A 121 8.34 -23.63 15.50
CA ASP A 121 9.70 -24.11 15.23
C ASP A 121 10.73 -22.98 15.23
N LYS A 122 10.37 -21.81 14.66
CA LYS A 122 11.20 -20.60 14.57
C LYS A 122 10.33 -19.36 14.58
N ILE A 123 10.89 -18.23 15.01
CA ILE A 123 10.28 -16.93 14.83
C ILE A 123 10.60 -16.46 13.42
N ARG A 124 9.58 -16.43 12.54
CA ARG A 124 9.71 -16.06 11.13
C ARG A 124 9.45 -14.58 10.95
N LEU A 125 10.47 -13.88 10.48
CA LEU A 125 10.36 -12.51 9.99
C LEU A 125 10.11 -12.55 8.49
N VAL A 126 9.39 -11.56 7.96
CA VAL A 126 9.14 -11.47 6.51
C VAL A 126 9.28 -10.03 6.01
N TYR A 127 9.78 -9.90 4.79
CA TYR A 127 9.83 -8.67 4.01
C TYR A 127 9.21 -8.92 2.63
N THR A 128 8.23 -8.08 2.23
CA THR A 128 7.46 -8.26 0.97
C THR A 128 7.36 -6.95 0.21
N SER A 129 8.52 -6.40 -0.22
CA SER A 129 8.57 -5.17 -0.98
C SER A 129 9.79 -5.13 -1.91
N THR A 130 9.84 -4.13 -2.81
CA THR A 130 11.00 -3.91 -3.67
C THR A 130 12.24 -3.46 -2.87
N PRO A 131 13.46 -3.75 -3.32
CA PRO A 131 14.66 -3.67 -2.47
C PRO A 131 15.04 -2.25 -2.04
N GLN A 132 14.71 -1.22 -2.84
CA GLN A 132 15.01 0.18 -2.51
C GLN A 132 14.19 0.72 -1.32
N ARG A 133 13.23 -0.05 -0.82
CA ARG A 133 12.35 0.37 0.27
C ARG A 133 12.86 -0.02 1.66
N GLY A 134 14.19 -0.09 1.84
CA GLY A 134 14.84 -0.32 3.12
C GLY A 134 15.30 -1.77 3.36
N LEU A 135 15.33 -2.63 2.33
CA LEU A 135 15.81 -4.00 2.47
C LEU A 135 17.28 -4.07 2.95
N ASP A 136 18.12 -3.14 2.53
CA ASP A 136 19.51 -3.06 2.93
C ASP A 136 19.71 -2.74 4.43
N ILE A 137 18.82 -1.91 5.00
CA ILE A 137 18.76 -1.65 6.44
C ILE A 137 18.35 -2.93 7.17
N LEU A 138 17.25 -3.58 6.72
CA LEU A 138 16.77 -4.83 7.30
C LEU A 138 17.86 -5.91 7.32
N VAL A 139 18.49 -6.15 6.17
CA VAL A 139 19.56 -7.18 6.06
C VAL A 139 20.73 -6.87 6.99
N SER A 140 21.18 -5.62 7.02
CA SER A 140 22.30 -5.21 7.88
C SER A 140 21.97 -5.36 9.37
N VAL A 141 20.77 -5.02 9.80
CA VAL A 141 20.32 -5.22 11.17
C VAL A 141 20.15 -6.72 11.47
N PHE A 142 19.53 -7.48 10.56
CA PHE A 142 19.31 -8.91 10.76
C PHE A 142 20.61 -9.70 10.90
N GLU A 143 21.65 -9.39 10.10
CA GLU A 143 22.98 -10.00 10.21
C GLU A 143 23.64 -9.79 11.60
N GLN A 144 23.30 -8.71 12.29
CA GLN A 144 23.81 -8.49 13.63
C GLN A 144 23.00 -9.22 14.69
N ILE A 145 21.65 -9.07 14.65
CA ILE A 145 20.79 -9.63 15.67
C ILE A 145 20.71 -11.16 15.61
N SER A 146 20.87 -11.77 14.43
CA SER A 146 20.81 -13.23 14.26
C SER A 146 21.97 -13.96 14.95
N LYS A 147 23.08 -13.30 15.23
CA LYS A 147 24.25 -13.89 15.94
C LYS A 147 23.87 -14.39 17.33
N ASP A 148 23.01 -13.65 18.02
CA ASP A 148 22.57 -13.95 19.39
C ASP A 148 21.15 -14.53 19.44
N ASN A 149 20.50 -14.71 18.28
CA ASN A 149 19.13 -15.20 18.14
C ASN A 149 19.07 -16.36 17.12
N PRO A 150 19.48 -17.59 17.50
CA PRO A 150 19.50 -18.72 16.57
C PRO A 150 18.10 -19.22 16.17
N ASP A 151 17.08 -18.81 16.88
CA ASP A 151 15.67 -19.20 16.71
C ASP A 151 14.91 -18.32 15.71
N ILE A 152 15.52 -17.26 15.13
CA ILE A 152 14.87 -16.41 14.13
C ILE A 152 15.22 -16.82 12.71
N HIS A 153 14.32 -16.52 11.76
CA HIS A 153 14.53 -16.70 10.32
C HIS A 153 13.88 -15.56 9.53
N LEU A 154 14.54 -15.08 8.48
CA LEU A 154 14.03 -14.01 7.61
C LEU A 154 13.73 -14.53 6.21
N ASP A 155 12.47 -14.42 5.80
CA ASP A 155 12.01 -14.68 4.44
C ASP A 155 11.90 -13.35 3.67
N VAL A 156 12.56 -13.26 2.50
CA VAL A 156 12.62 -12.04 1.69
C VAL A 156 11.99 -12.26 0.32
N PHE A 157 10.86 -11.61 0.09
CA PHE A 157 10.18 -11.51 -1.21
C PHE A 157 10.44 -10.13 -1.78
N SER A 158 11.43 -10.03 -2.67
CA SER A 158 11.89 -8.74 -3.17
C SER A 158 12.45 -8.85 -4.58
N SER A 159 11.88 -8.08 -5.51
CA SER A 159 12.36 -7.98 -6.90
C SER A 159 11.59 -6.89 -7.64
N PHE A 160 12.23 -6.21 -8.58
CA PHE A 160 11.56 -5.30 -9.51
C PHE A 160 10.77 -6.02 -10.62
N LYS A 161 10.89 -7.35 -10.73
CA LYS A 161 10.04 -8.17 -11.62
C LYS A 161 8.55 -8.00 -11.35
N ILE A 162 8.18 -7.57 -10.12
CA ILE A 162 6.80 -7.21 -9.78
C ILE A 162 6.22 -6.13 -10.70
N TYR A 163 7.09 -5.28 -11.27
CA TYR A 163 6.73 -4.23 -12.24
C TYR A 163 7.12 -4.61 -13.69
N GLY A 164 7.69 -5.80 -13.91
CA GLY A 164 8.23 -6.21 -15.19
C GLY A 164 9.57 -5.53 -15.54
N TRP A 165 10.32 -5.06 -14.54
CA TRP A 165 11.62 -4.38 -14.71
C TRP A 165 12.78 -5.29 -14.28
N ASP A 166 13.04 -6.34 -15.07
CA ASP A 166 14.04 -7.37 -14.73
C ASP A 166 15.45 -6.80 -14.55
N ASP A 167 15.83 -5.84 -15.38
CA ASP A 167 17.16 -5.23 -15.32
C ASP A 167 17.40 -4.37 -14.08
N ALA A 168 16.36 -3.86 -13.44
CA ALA A 168 16.48 -3.04 -12.25
C ALA A 168 16.98 -3.82 -11.03
N ASP A 169 16.85 -5.15 -11.02
CA ASP A 169 17.36 -6.01 -9.97
C ASP A 169 18.89 -6.14 -9.97
N LYS A 170 19.55 -5.91 -11.11
CA LYS A 170 21.00 -6.10 -11.25
C LYS A 170 21.82 -5.28 -10.24
N GLN A 171 21.40 -4.06 -9.94
CA GLN A 171 22.09 -3.21 -8.97
C GLN A 171 21.94 -3.72 -7.52
N PHE A 172 20.95 -4.55 -7.22
CA PHE A 172 20.70 -5.12 -5.90
C PHE A 172 21.26 -6.55 -5.74
N GLU A 173 21.87 -7.10 -6.78
CA GLU A 173 22.44 -8.45 -6.73
C GLU A 173 23.46 -8.67 -5.58
N PRO A 174 24.33 -7.71 -5.24
CA PRO A 174 25.18 -7.83 -4.05
C PRO A 174 24.40 -7.98 -2.75
N LEU A 175 23.26 -7.29 -2.61
CA LEU A 175 22.38 -7.40 -1.44
C LEU A 175 21.67 -8.75 -1.42
N TYR A 176 21.16 -9.21 -2.56
CA TYR A 176 20.53 -10.52 -2.69
C TYR A 176 21.49 -11.67 -2.39
N ASN A 177 22.77 -11.54 -2.76
CA ASN A 177 23.80 -12.53 -2.45
C ASN A 177 24.11 -12.58 -0.95
N ARG A 178 24.08 -11.46 -0.21
CA ARG A 178 24.17 -11.49 1.26
C ARG A 178 23.07 -12.33 1.87
N ILE A 179 21.82 -12.18 1.39
CA ILE A 179 20.66 -12.95 1.87
C ILE A 179 20.84 -14.45 1.56
N ARG A 180 21.18 -14.79 0.32
CA ARG A 180 21.37 -16.20 -0.12
C ARG A 180 22.45 -16.93 0.66
N ASN A 181 23.50 -16.23 1.06
CA ASN A 181 24.65 -16.79 1.76
C ASN A 181 24.47 -16.82 3.29
N HIS A 182 23.39 -16.25 3.82
CA HIS A 182 23.17 -16.21 5.26
C HIS A 182 22.32 -17.42 5.72
N PRO A 183 22.75 -18.18 6.77
CA PRO A 183 22.09 -19.43 7.16
C PRO A 183 20.66 -19.27 7.71
N GLN A 184 20.31 -18.06 8.16
CA GLN A 184 18.99 -17.76 8.75
C GLN A 184 18.15 -16.82 7.84
N MET A 185 18.50 -16.69 6.56
CA MET A 185 17.73 -15.92 5.59
C MET A 185 17.38 -16.79 4.38
N THR A 186 16.25 -16.53 3.76
CA THR A 186 15.85 -17.11 2.47
C THR A 186 15.43 -16.01 1.50
N TYR A 187 16.09 -15.94 0.36
CA TYR A 187 15.73 -15.06 -0.75
C TYR A 187 14.77 -15.79 -1.70
N HIS A 188 13.52 -15.37 -1.75
CA HIS A 188 12.49 -15.93 -2.63
C HIS A 188 12.39 -15.20 -3.98
N GLY A 189 12.93 -13.99 -4.08
CA GLY A 189 12.79 -13.16 -5.28
C GLY A 189 11.35 -12.74 -5.55
N PHE A 190 10.97 -12.72 -6.83
CA PHE A 190 9.60 -12.52 -7.26
C PHE A 190 8.80 -13.83 -7.14
N GLN A 191 7.65 -13.76 -6.48
CA GLN A 191 6.72 -14.86 -6.34
C GLN A 191 5.29 -14.41 -6.67
N SER A 192 4.39 -15.35 -6.88
CA SER A 192 2.97 -15.07 -7.02
C SER A 192 2.41 -14.45 -5.73
N HIS A 193 1.35 -13.66 -5.86
CA HIS A 193 0.72 -13.04 -4.70
C HIS A 193 0.18 -14.09 -3.71
N GLU A 194 -0.35 -15.20 -4.23
CA GLU A 194 -0.83 -16.32 -3.43
C GLU A 194 0.30 -16.93 -2.58
N THR A 195 1.48 -17.16 -3.19
CA THR A 195 2.67 -17.66 -2.47
C THR A 195 3.10 -16.69 -1.37
N VAL A 196 3.08 -15.39 -1.63
CA VAL A 196 3.40 -14.38 -0.61
C VAL A 196 2.42 -14.44 0.56
N LEU A 197 1.10 -14.52 0.29
CA LEU A 197 0.07 -14.64 1.32
C LEU A 197 0.21 -15.91 2.17
N GLU A 198 0.57 -17.05 1.54
CA GLU A 198 0.84 -18.30 2.27
C GLU A 198 2.01 -18.15 3.27
N HIS A 199 3.06 -17.43 2.91
CA HIS A 199 4.19 -17.17 3.80
C HIS A 199 3.82 -16.15 4.90
N LEU A 200 3.07 -15.10 4.57
CA LEU A 200 2.53 -14.17 5.56
C LEU A 200 1.71 -14.91 6.63
N ASN A 201 0.84 -15.85 6.23
CA ASN A 201 0.04 -16.63 7.18
C ASN A 201 0.88 -17.46 8.17
N LYS A 202 2.12 -17.79 7.82
CA LYS A 202 3.06 -18.56 8.65
C LYS A 202 4.10 -17.69 9.38
N ALA A 203 4.24 -16.42 8.99
CA ALA A 203 5.19 -15.49 9.59
C ALA A 203 4.67 -14.90 10.90
N HIS A 204 5.58 -14.41 11.73
CA HIS A 204 5.31 -13.80 13.04
C HIS A 204 5.48 -12.30 13.02
N ILE A 205 6.49 -11.81 12.27
CA ILE A 205 6.89 -10.41 12.28
C ILE A 205 7.03 -9.91 10.84
N PHE A 206 6.35 -8.82 10.53
CA PHE A 206 6.61 -8.03 9.33
C PHE A 206 7.65 -6.96 9.64
N ALA A 207 8.84 -7.07 9.04
CA ALA A 207 9.99 -6.24 9.32
C ALA A 207 10.20 -5.22 8.19
N TYR A 208 9.78 -3.97 8.41
CA TYR A 208 9.71 -2.97 7.34
C TYR A 208 10.33 -1.62 7.72
N PRO A 209 11.67 -1.49 7.71
CA PRO A 209 12.36 -0.20 7.92
C PRO A 209 12.31 0.64 6.64
N SER A 210 11.10 1.15 6.31
CA SER A 210 10.86 1.80 5.02
C SER A 210 11.72 3.04 4.82
N THR A 211 12.37 3.12 3.64
CA THR A 211 13.01 4.35 3.12
C THR A 211 12.17 5.00 2.03
N TRP A 212 10.99 4.47 1.78
CA TRP A 212 10.06 4.95 0.76
C TRP A 212 8.85 5.63 1.40
N VAL A 213 8.49 6.81 0.90
CA VAL A 213 7.29 7.53 1.35
C VAL A 213 6.06 6.83 0.79
N GLU A 214 5.41 6.01 1.62
CA GLU A 214 4.22 5.27 1.21
C GLU A 214 2.99 6.18 1.13
N THR A 215 2.20 6.03 0.07
CA THR A 215 0.87 6.67 -0.07
C THR A 215 -0.23 5.81 0.54
N SER A 216 -0.02 4.49 0.58
CA SER A 216 -0.76 3.46 1.31
C SER A 216 0.04 2.17 1.20
N CYS A 217 0.27 1.45 2.27
CA CYS A 217 1.15 0.27 2.25
C CYS A 217 0.34 -1.03 2.26
N ARG A 218 0.06 -1.58 1.07
CA ARG A 218 -0.66 -2.85 0.94
C ARG A 218 0.04 -4.00 1.67
N ALA A 219 1.37 -4.08 1.59
CA ALA A 219 2.15 -5.12 2.27
C ALA A 219 1.96 -5.09 3.80
N LEU A 220 1.88 -3.89 4.39
CA LEU A 220 1.59 -3.72 5.81
C LEU A 220 0.15 -4.15 6.14
N ILE A 221 -0.84 -3.78 5.30
CA ILE A 221 -2.24 -4.18 5.50
C ILE A 221 -2.37 -5.71 5.46
N GLU A 222 -1.76 -6.37 4.48
CA GLU A 222 -1.78 -7.83 4.34
C GLU A 222 -1.07 -8.53 5.51
N ALA A 223 0.06 -7.99 5.97
CA ALA A 223 0.76 -8.52 7.15
C ALA A 223 -0.07 -8.40 8.43
N MET A 224 -0.73 -7.25 8.64
CA MET A 224 -1.63 -7.06 9.79
C MET A 224 -2.84 -8.01 9.72
N SER A 225 -3.46 -8.18 8.55
CA SER A 225 -4.57 -9.12 8.33
C SER A 225 -4.14 -10.56 8.57
N ALA A 226 -2.90 -10.92 8.22
CA ALA A 226 -2.33 -12.22 8.50
C ALA A 226 -1.88 -12.41 9.97
N GLY A 227 -2.13 -11.44 10.85
CA GLY A 227 -1.83 -11.54 12.28
C GLY A 227 -0.34 -11.48 12.60
N LEU A 228 0.42 -10.60 11.96
CA LEU A 228 1.82 -10.36 12.27
C LEU A 228 1.99 -9.19 13.23
N VAL A 229 3.01 -9.26 14.07
CA VAL A 229 3.58 -8.07 14.71
C VAL A 229 4.32 -7.28 13.63
N CYS A 230 3.88 -6.05 13.36
CA CYS A 230 4.50 -5.23 12.33
C CYS A 230 5.44 -4.21 12.97
N VAL A 231 6.71 -4.21 12.52
CA VAL A 231 7.73 -3.24 12.94
C VAL A 231 8.05 -2.34 11.78
N HIS A 232 7.67 -1.06 11.87
CA HIS A 232 7.85 -0.08 10.80
C HIS A 232 8.08 1.32 11.35
N ASN A 233 8.64 2.21 10.53
CA ASN A 233 8.77 3.61 10.88
C ASN A 233 7.50 4.41 10.57
N ASN A 234 7.49 5.69 10.98
CA ASN A 234 6.34 6.60 10.81
C ASN A 234 6.38 7.40 9.51
N LEU A 235 7.00 6.86 8.44
CA LEU A 235 7.16 7.57 7.17
C LEU A 235 5.90 7.49 6.30
N GLY A 236 5.51 8.63 5.73
CA GLY A 236 4.39 8.69 4.81
C GLY A 236 3.05 8.29 5.44
N ALA A 237 2.27 7.50 4.73
CA ALA A 237 0.97 7.00 5.18
C ALA A 237 1.06 5.78 6.12
N LEU A 238 2.25 5.30 6.51
CA LEU A 238 2.38 4.12 7.37
C LEU A 238 1.64 4.27 8.71
N PRO A 239 1.70 5.44 9.42
CA PRO A 239 0.90 5.64 10.63
C PRO A 239 -0.61 5.53 10.41
N GLU A 240 -1.13 6.12 9.32
CA GLU A 240 -2.55 6.00 8.98
C GLU A 240 -2.91 4.57 8.60
N THR A 241 -2.07 3.91 7.80
CA THR A 241 -2.29 2.54 7.34
C THR A 241 -2.40 1.57 8.52
N SER A 242 -1.51 1.71 9.49
CA SER A 242 -1.47 0.85 10.68
C SER A 242 -2.47 1.25 11.78
N GLY A 243 -3.08 2.43 11.67
CA GLY A 243 -3.91 2.99 12.75
C GLY A 243 -3.13 3.25 14.05
N GLY A 244 -1.80 3.29 14.00
CA GLY A 244 -0.93 3.44 15.17
C GLY A 244 -0.90 2.21 16.09
N LEU A 245 -1.38 1.05 15.65
CA LEU A 245 -1.57 -0.16 16.48
C LEU A 245 -0.36 -1.10 16.50
N ASN A 246 0.71 -0.76 15.80
CA ASN A 246 1.90 -1.60 15.62
C ASN A 246 3.13 -1.07 16.39
N VAL A 247 4.23 -1.79 16.30
CA VAL A 247 5.54 -1.36 16.80
C VAL A 247 6.10 -0.33 15.82
N MET A 248 5.80 0.94 16.08
CA MET A 248 6.16 2.06 15.21
C MET A 248 7.27 2.91 15.86
N TYR A 249 8.25 3.33 15.07
CA TYR A 249 9.34 4.18 15.51
C TYR A 249 9.53 5.39 14.57
N HIS A 250 10.20 6.42 15.08
CA HIS A 250 10.65 7.55 14.27
C HIS A 250 11.99 7.22 13.62
N ALA A 251 12.09 7.40 12.30
CA ALA A 251 13.33 7.24 11.55
C ALA A 251 13.87 8.60 11.10
N ASP A 252 15.16 8.82 11.32
CA ASP A 252 15.88 9.88 10.64
C ASP A 252 16.22 9.40 9.21
N MET A 253 15.63 10.05 8.22
CA MET A 253 15.78 9.65 6.81
C MET A 253 17.10 10.15 6.21
N ASP A 254 17.75 11.11 6.84
CA ASP A 254 19.05 11.67 6.41
C ASP A 254 20.22 10.90 7.04
N ASP A 255 19.98 10.15 8.14
CA ASP A 255 20.99 9.29 8.79
C ASP A 255 20.56 7.81 8.77
N LYS A 256 21.11 7.07 7.81
CA LYS A 256 20.87 5.63 7.64
C LYS A 256 21.30 4.80 8.85
N ASN A 257 22.36 5.19 9.54
CA ASN A 257 22.84 4.48 10.72
C ASN A 257 21.88 4.70 11.89
N HIS A 258 21.45 5.93 12.11
CA HIS A 258 20.44 6.26 13.11
C HIS A 258 19.12 5.51 12.82
N HIS A 259 18.70 5.44 11.55
CA HIS A 259 17.54 4.66 11.14
C HIS A 259 17.71 3.17 11.47
N ALA A 260 18.86 2.56 11.15
CA ALA A 260 19.14 1.16 11.44
C ALA A 260 19.14 0.85 12.95
N VAL A 261 19.72 1.73 13.77
CA VAL A 261 19.70 1.61 15.24
C VAL A 261 18.28 1.73 15.79
N GLY A 262 17.51 2.72 15.31
CA GLY A 262 16.11 2.88 15.67
C GLY A 262 15.28 1.64 15.34
N PHE A 263 15.47 1.08 14.16
CA PHE A 263 14.80 -0.15 13.74
C PHE A 263 15.19 -1.34 14.62
N ALA A 264 16.48 -1.56 14.88
CA ALA A 264 16.98 -2.66 15.72
C ALA A 264 16.40 -2.59 17.14
N ASN A 265 16.36 -1.38 17.72
CA ASN A 265 15.82 -1.13 19.06
C ASN A 265 14.31 -1.44 19.19
N HIS A 266 13.56 -1.47 18.09
CA HIS A 266 12.15 -1.85 18.07
C HIS A 266 11.92 -3.29 17.60
N LEU A 267 12.80 -3.81 16.73
CA LEU A 267 12.70 -5.18 16.24
C LEU A 267 13.03 -6.20 17.32
N LEU A 268 14.09 -5.98 18.12
CA LEU A 268 14.47 -6.91 19.19
C LEU A 268 13.37 -7.10 20.27
N PRO A 269 12.73 -6.03 20.81
CA PRO A 269 11.56 -6.19 21.69
C PRO A 269 10.40 -6.93 21.03
N ALA A 270 10.15 -6.70 19.72
CA ALA A 270 9.10 -7.40 18.99
C ALA A 270 9.39 -8.91 18.88
N ILE A 271 10.65 -9.29 18.62
CA ILE A 271 11.09 -10.70 18.62
C ILE A 271 10.86 -11.32 20.02
N ASN A 272 11.24 -10.62 21.09
CA ASN A 272 11.05 -11.10 22.45
C ASN A 272 9.56 -11.21 22.82
N MET A 273 8.73 -10.28 22.37
CA MET A 273 7.26 -10.32 22.55
C MET A 273 6.67 -11.61 21.95
N VAL A 274 7.07 -11.97 20.72
CA VAL A 274 6.66 -13.21 20.06
C VAL A 274 7.21 -14.44 20.79
N ARG A 275 8.49 -14.43 21.20
CA ARG A 275 9.13 -15.52 21.93
C ARG A 275 8.42 -15.83 23.24
N GLU A 276 7.91 -14.80 23.90
CA GLU A 276 7.18 -14.89 25.16
C GLU A 276 5.66 -15.09 25.00
N ASN A 277 5.15 -15.20 23.77
CA ASN A 277 3.73 -15.30 23.40
C ASN A 277 2.86 -14.14 23.97
N LYS A 278 3.42 -12.92 23.99
CA LYS A 278 2.75 -11.71 24.50
C LYS A 278 2.08 -10.88 23.39
N GLU A 279 2.22 -11.28 22.12
CA GLU A 279 1.73 -10.55 20.94
C GLU A 279 0.22 -10.70 20.70
N LYS A 280 -0.45 -11.69 21.27
CA LYS A 280 -1.80 -12.13 20.92
C LYS A 280 -2.85 -11.02 20.85
N ASN A 281 -2.88 -10.15 21.87
CA ASN A 281 -3.83 -9.04 21.87
C ASN A 281 -3.54 -8.04 20.75
N MET A 282 -2.26 -7.70 20.52
CA MET A 282 -1.86 -6.78 19.47
C MET A 282 -2.24 -7.31 18.10
N ILE A 283 -1.89 -8.56 17.76
CA ILE A 283 -2.20 -9.13 16.44
C ILE A 283 -3.71 -9.29 16.24
N GLY A 284 -4.47 -9.62 17.29
CA GLY A 284 -5.93 -9.67 17.21
C GLY A 284 -6.55 -8.30 16.90
N PHE A 285 -6.10 -7.23 17.57
CA PHE A 285 -6.55 -5.86 17.27
C PHE A 285 -6.11 -5.41 15.88
N ASN A 286 -4.87 -5.68 15.50
CA ASN A 286 -4.34 -5.33 14.18
C ASN A 286 -5.19 -5.96 13.06
N LYS A 287 -5.45 -7.27 13.17
CA LYS A 287 -6.28 -7.99 12.21
C LYS A 287 -7.70 -7.41 12.16
N ALA A 288 -8.36 -7.26 13.31
CA ALA A 288 -9.73 -6.71 13.35
C ALA A 288 -9.82 -5.32 12.73
N TYR A 289 -8.84 -4.45 12.99
CA TYR A 289 -8.78 -3.12 12.42
C TYR A 289 -8.66 -3.14 10.89
N VAL A 290 -7.69 -3.87 10.33
CA VAL A 290 -7.47 -3.87 8.88
C VAL A 290 -8.54 -4.63 8.13
N ASP A 291 -9.06 -5.73 8.67
CA ASP A 291 -10.11 -6.53 8.06
C ASP A 291 -11.45 -5.78 8.02
N ALA A 292 -11.69 -4.87 8.97
CA ALA A 292 -12.85 -3.97 8.92
C ALA A 292 -12.63 -2.80 7.95
N ARG A 293 -11.46 -2.11 8.03
CA ARG A 293 -11.21 -0.89 7.27
C ARG A 293 -10.88 -1.15 5.81
N TYR A 294 -10.04 -2.16 5.54
CA TYR A 294 -9.48 -2.44 4.21
C TYR A 294 -10.09 -3.66 3.52
N ASN A 295 -11.23 -4.16 3.99
CA ASN A 295 -11.95 -5.25 3.33
C ASN A 295 -12.34 -4.84 1.92
N ILE A 296 -11.86 -5.59 0.92
CA ILE A 296 -12.06 -5.25 -0.50
C ILE A 296 -13.54 -5.20 -0.91
N ASN A 297 -14.39 -6.02 -0.29
CA ASN A 297 -15.83 -5.99 -0.58
C ASN A 297 -16.46 -4.67 -0.12
N HIS A 298 -16.13 -4.20 1.09
CA HIS A 298 -16.58 -2.89 1.59
C HIS A 298 -16.03 -1.74 0.75
N ILE A 299 -14.78 -1.84 0.28
CA ILE A 299 -14.20 -0.84 -0.62
C ILE A 299 -14.92 -0.84 -1.98
N ALA A 300 -15.23 -2.00 -2.54
CA ALA A 300 -15.99 -2.12 -3.79
C ALA A 300 -17.42 -1.55 -3.66
N ASP A 301 -18.06 -1.74 -2.50
CA ASP A 301 -19.36 -1.11 -2.20
C ASP A 301 -19.27 0.41 -2.18
N LYS A 302 -18.25 0.98 -1.50
CA LYS A 302 -17.99 2.43 -1.49
C LYS A 302 -17.75 2.98 -2.91
N TRP A 303 -16.98 2.26 -3.72
CA TRP A 303 -16.80 2.60 -5.13
C TRP A 303 -18.11 2.58 -5.89
N THR A 304 -18.92 1.51 -5.73
CA THR A 304 -20.21 1.37 -6.39
C THR A 304 -21.16 2.52 -6.03
N VAL A 305 -21.22 2.91 -4.76
CA VAL A 305 -22.03 4.05 -4.30
C VAL A 305 -21.55 5.35 -4.96
N MET A 306 -20.24 5.61 -4.96
CA MET A 306 -19.65 6.80 -5.59
C MET A 306 -19.95 6.84 -7.11
N LEU A 307 -19.78 5.72 -7.80
CA LEU A 307 -20.03 5.66 -9.24
C LEU A 307 -21.52 5.89 -9.57
N LYS A 308 -22.45 5.32 -8.80
CA LYS A 308 -23.89 5.57 -8.95
C LYS A 308 -24.26 7.03 -8.67
N ASP A 309 -23.67 7.66 -7.65
CA ASP A 309 -23.83 9.10 -7.38
C ASP A 309 -23.34 9.95 -8.57
N LEU A 310 -22.22 9.61 -9.14
CA LEU A 310 -21.70 10.31 -10.33
C LEU A 310 -22.63 10.12 -11.56
N MET A 311 -23.19 8.92 -11.77
CA MET A 311 -24.17 8.70 -12.85
C MET A 311 -25.43 9.55 -12.65
N TRP A 312 -25.90 9.69 -11.41
CA TRP A 312 -27.04 10.53 -11.10
C TRP A 312 -26.76 12.01 -11.31
N ARG A 313 -25.58 12.51 -10.94
CA ARG A 313 -25.15 13.91 -11.11
C ARG A 313 -24.90 14.28 -12.57
N TYR A 314 -24.44 13.33 -13.37
CA TYR A 314 -24.04 13.53 -14.76
C TYR A 314 -24.83 12.61 -15.70
N PRO A 315 -26.18 12.78 -15.82
CA PRO A 315 -27.02 11.87 -16.60
C PRO A 315 -26.77 11.95 -18.10
N ASN A 316 -26.32 13.10 -18.61
CA ASN A 316 -26.00 13.31 -20.02
C ASN A 316 -24.50 13.39 -20.25
N VAL A 317 -23.98 12.54 -21.11
CA VAL A 317 -22.54 12.49 -21.45
C VAL A 317 -22.04 13.82 -22.03
N GLU A 318 -22.84 14.44 -22.89
CA GLU A 318 -22.49 15.71 -23.56
C GLU A 318 -22.44 16.92 -22.63
N SER A 319 -23.20 16.88 -21.54
CA SER A 319 -23.24 17.92 -20.49
C SER A 319 -22.38 17.62 -19.27
N ARG A 320 -21.57 16.59 -19.33
CA ARG A 320 -20.68 16.16 -18.23
C ARG A 320 -19.48 17.12 -18.05
N GLY A 321 -19.82 18.36 -17.77
CA GLY A 321 -18.89 19.32 -17.20
C GLY A 321 -18.84 19.16 -15.68
N ILE A 322 -17.79 19.68 -15.04
CA ILE A 322 -17.78 19.78 -13.59
C ILE A 322 -18.82 20.80 -13.18
N PRO A 323 -19.72 20.47 -12.23
CA PRO A 323 -20.61 21.48 -11.70
C PRO A 323 -19.79 22.65 -11.16
N SER A 324 -20.11 23.84 -11.58
CA SER A 324 -19.55 25.08 -11.01
C SER A 324 -20.06 25.36 -9.60
N GLU A 325 -20.84 24.44 -9.04
CA GLU A 325 -21.42 24.61 -7.71
C GLU A 325 -20.32 24.54 -6.66
N MET A 326 -19.98 25.69 -6.12
CA MET A 326 -19.23 25.76 -4.86
C MET A 326 -20.04 25.03 -3.79
N PHE A 327 -19.34 24.23 -2.99
CA PHE A 327 -19.90 23.65 -1.78
C PHE A 327 -20.36 24.80 -0.86
N VAL A 328 -21.66 25.00 -0.77
CA VAL A 328 -22.24 25.94 0.18
C VAL A 328 -22.45 25.20 1.50
N TYR A 329 -21.69 25.57 2.53
CA TYR A 329 -22.01 25.17 3.90
C TYR A 329 -23.43 25.62 4.20
N ARG A 330 -24.36 24.73 4.25
CA ARG A 330 -25.66 25.00 4.89
C ARG A 330 -25.43 24.87 6.38
N THR A 331 -25.25 25.99 7.05
CA THR A 331 -25.48 26.07 8.49
C THR A 331 -26.97 25.76 8.70
N ILE A 332 -27.23 24.66 9.40
CA ILE A 332 -28.57 24.30 9.88
C ILE A 332 -28.90 25.23 11.04
#